data_ef1817d676f8cf6d55a0c723ee27df75
#
_entry.id   ef1817d676f8cf6d55a0c723ee27df75
#
_cell.length_a   1.000
_cell.length_b   1.000
_cell.length_c   1.000
_cell.angle_alpha   90.00
_cell.angle_beta   90.00
_cell.angle_gamma   90.00
#
_symmetry.space_group_name_H-M   'P 1'
#
loop_
_entity.id
_entity.type
_entity.pdbx_description
1 polymer ?
#
loop_
_entity_poly.entity_id
_entity_poly.type
_entity_poly.pdbx_seq_one_letter_code
_entity_poly.pdbx_strand_id
1 'polypeptide(L)'
;MKLSVIGCGYLGATHAACMSSLGFEVVGIDTDQHKVDLLSRGELPFYEPGLDTLLAAEMKTGRLSFTTDFSEVADADVHFICVGTPQSKDGLAAEIGRA
;
A
#
# COMPACT_ATOMS: atom_id res chain seq x y z
N MET A 1 14.10 -7.00 -7.20
CA MET A 1 14.00 -5.76 -6.43
C MET A 1 12.75 -5.79 -5.57
N LYS A 2 12.88 -5.43 -4.33
CA LYS A 2 11.76 -5.40 -3.41
C LYS A 2 11.39 -3.97 -3.09
N LEU A 3 10.10 -3.67 -3.15
CA LEU A 3 9.58 -2.34 -2.90
C LEU A 3 8.73 -2.36 -1.65
N SER A 4 8.76 -1.29 -0.90
CA SER A 4 7.82 -1.12 0.22
C SER A 4 6.89 0.04 -0.10
N VAL A 5 5.63 -0.09 0.29
CA VAL A 5 4.65 0.97 0.12
C VAL A 5 4.12 1.27 1.52
N ILE A 6 4.42 2.45 2.03
CA ILE A 6 4.06 2.83 3.37
C ILE A 6 2.79 3.67 3.31
N GLY A 7 1.74 3.18 3.93
CA GLY A 7 0.43 3.80 3.84
C GLY A 7 -0.41 3.10 2.78
N CYS A 8 -1.40 2.34 3.20
CA CYS A 8 -2.16 1.49 2.30
C CYS A 8 -3.61 1.94 2.15
N GLY A 9 -3.82 3.24 2.06
CA GLY A 9 -5.10 3.78 1.66
C GLY A 9 -5.30 3.57 0.17
N TYR A 10 -6.21 4.32 -0.44
CA TYR A 10 -6.52 4.14 -1.85
C TYR A 10 -5.26 4.22 -2.72
N LEU A 11 -4.48 5.28 -2.55
CA LEU A 11 -3.32 5.48 -3.39
C LEU A 11 -2.26 4.41 -3.16
N GLY A 12 -1.98 4.11 -1.90
CA GLY A 12 -0.94 3.15 -1.59
C GLY A 12 -1.30 1.74 -2.01
N ALA A 13 -2.54 1.33 -1.78
CA ALA A 13 -2.97 -0.01 -2.18
C ALA A 13 -2.96 -0.15 -3.70
N THR A 14 -3.39 0.89 -4.41
CA THR A 14 -3.38 0.87 -5.87
C THR A 14 -1.94 0.78 -6.38
N HIS A 15 -1.07 1.58 -5.81
CA HIS A 15 0.33 1.59 -6.22
C HIS A 15 0.97 0.23 -5.95
N ALA A 16 0.71 -0.35 -4.79
CA ALA A 16 1.29 -1.64 -4.45
C ALA A 16 0.83 -2.73 -5.41
N ALA A 17 -0.46 -2.77 -5.72
CA ALA A 17 -0.97 -3.78 -6.63
C ALA A 17 -0.41 -3.59 -8.04
N CYS A 18 -0.30 -2.35 -8.50
CA CYS A 18 0.22 -2.09 -9.83
C CYS A 18 1.69 -2.45 -9.93
N MET A 19 2.48 -2.12 -8.93
CA MET A 19 3.91 -2.44 -8.97
C MET A 19 4.13 -3.94 -8.91
N SER A 20 3.30 -4.64 -8.14
CA SER A 20 3.39 -6.09 -8.10
C SER A 20 3.05 -6.69 -9.46
N SER A 21 2.08 -6.11 -10.17
CA SER A 21 1.70 -6.62 -11.48
C SER A 21 2.80 -6.44 -12.51
N LEU A 22 3.74 -5.54 -12.26
CA LEU A 22 4.88 -5.36 -13.12
C LEU A 22 6.01 -6.35 -12.79
N GLY A 23 5.82 -7.18 -11.80
CA GLY A 23 6.80 -8.21 -11.47
C GLY A 23 7.65 -7.93 -10.24
N PHE A 24 7.46 -6.81 -9.59
CA PHE A 24 8.25 -6.49 -8.41
C PHE A 24 7.68 -7.19 -7.17
N GLU A 25 8.53 -7.50 -6.23
CA GLU A 25 8.10 -7.97 -4.93
C GLU A 25 7.73 -6.74 -4.11
N VAL A 26 6.54 -6.70 -3.56
CA VAL A 26 6.03 -5.51 -2.88
C VAL A 26 5.45 -5.87 -1.53
N VAL A 27 5.82 -5.09 -0.51
CA VAL A 27 5.21 -5.20 0.80
C VAL A 27 4.53 -3.88 1.11
N GLY A 28 3.24 -3.94 1.42
CA GLY A 28 2.48 -2.77 1.85
C GLY A 28 2.45 -2.71 3.37
N ILE A 29 2.69 -1.56 3.93
CA ILE A 29 2.81 -1.40 5.37
C ILE A 29 1.86 -0.32 5.85
N ASP A 30 1.07 -0.62 6.86
CA ASP A 30 0.16 0.36 7.42
C ASP A 30 0.01 0.10 8.91
N THR A 31 -0.28 1.13 9.68
CA THR A 31 -0.47 0.96 11.10
C THR A 31 -1.85 0.42 11.45
N ASP A 32 -2.79 0.47 10.52
CA ASP A 32 -4.16 0.05 10.75
C ASP A 32 -4.29 -1.45 10.51
N GLN A 33 -4.37 -2.22 11.58
CA GLN A 33 -4.45 -3.68 11.47
C GLN A 33 -5.70 -4.12 10.71
N HIS A 34 -6.82 -3.42 10.89
CA HIS A 34 -8.05 -3.78 10.20
C HIS A 34 -7.87 -3.64 8.68
N LYS A 35 -7.22 -2.58 8.24
CA LYS A 35 -6.96 -2.36 6.84
C LYS A 35 -6.03 -3.43 6.30
N VAL A 36 -4.98 -3.75 7.06
CA VAL A 36 -4.03 -4.78 6.64
C VAL A 36 -4.73 -6.14 6.55
N ASP A 37 -5.63 -6.43 7.47
CA ASP A 37 -6.35 -7.71 7.45
C ASP A 37 -7.22 -7.81 6.19
N LEU A 38 -7.91 -6.74 5.82
CA LEU A 38 -8.73 -6.76 4.62
C LEU A 38 -7.87 -6.93 3.38
N LEU A 39 -6.83 -6.16 3.27
CA LEU A 39 -5.95 -6.23 2.09
C LEU A 39 -5.29 -7.59 1.99
N SER A 40 -4.94 -8.19 3.11
CA SER A 40 -4.30 -9.51 3.11
C SER A 40 -5.26 -10.60 2.62
N ARG A 41 -6.55 -10.36 2.68
CA ARG A 41 -7.54 -11.28 2.16
C ARG A 41 -7.92 -10.95 0.71
N GLY A 42 -7.29 -9.95 0.12
CA GLY A 42 -7.63 -9.52 -1.23
C GLY A 42 -8.87 -8.64 -1.27
N GLU A 43 -9.24 -8.02 -0.15
CA GLU A 43 -10.41 -7.17 -0.05
C GLU A 43 -9.99 -5.73 0.12
N LEU A 44 -10.75 -4.82 -0.43
CA LEU A 44 -10.44 -3.40 -0.32
C LEU A 44 -11.25 -2.76 0.78
N PRO A 45 -10.63 -1.89 1.58
CA PRO A 45 -11.37 -1.13 2.58
C PRO A 45 -12.08 0.09 1.97
N PHE A 46 -12.10 0.18 0.64
CA PHE A 46 -12.77 1.27 -0.06
C PHE A 46 -13.33 0.70 -1.35
N TYR A 47 -14.20 1.47 -2.01
CA TYR A 47 -14.82 0.98 -3.23
C TYR A 47 -14.02 1.43 -4.45
N GLU A 48 -13.52 0.48 -5.20
CA GLU A 48 -12.78 0.78 -6.42
C GLU A 48 -12.92 -0.42 -7.36
N PRO A 49 -13.85 -0.38 -8.29
CA PRO A 49 -14.10 -1.52 -9.17
C PRO A 49 -12.86 -1.89 -9.98
N GLY A 50 -12.57 -3.16 -10.03
CA GLY A 50 -11.42 -3.65 -10.78
C GLY A 50 -10.15 -3.76 -9.95
N LEU A 51 -9.98 -2.91 -8.96
CA LEU A 51 -8.78 -2.99 -8.14
C LEU A 51 -8.80 -4.23 -7.25
N ASP A 52 -9.98 -4.62 -6.77
CA ASP A 52 -10.09 -5.81 -5.94
C ASP A 52 -9.67 -7.06 -6.72
N THR A 53 -9.99 -7.14 -8.01
CA THR A 53 -9.59 -8.26 -8.83
C THR A 53 -8.08 -8.28 -9.01
N LEU A 54 -7.49 -7.13 -9.26
CA LEU A 54 -6.04 -7.02 -9.40
C LEU A 54 -5.35 -7.38 -8.10
N LEU A 55 -5.86 -6.86 -6.99
CA LEU A 55 -5.28 -7.11 -5.69
C LEU A 55 -5.28 -8.61 -5.38
N ALA A 56 -6.42 -9.27 -5.57
CA ALA A 56 -6.52 -10.69 -5.29
C ALA A 56 -5.58 -11.49 -6.18
N ALA A 57 -5.47 -11.12 -7.45
CA ALA A 57 -4.60 -11.83 -8.36
C ALA A 57 -3.13 -11.69 -7.94
N GLU A 58 -2.73 -10.48 -7.54
CA GLU A 58 -1.34 -10.26 -7.17
C GLU A 58 -1.01 -10.92 -5.82
N MET A 59 -1.96 -10.99 -4.91
CA MET A 59 -1.74 -11.67 -3.65
C MET A 59 -1.47 -13.16 -3.90
N LYS A 60 -2.10 -13.75 -4.91
CA LYS A 60 -1.89 -15.15 -5.21
C LYS A 60 -0.51 -15.43 -5.77
N THR A 61 0.15 -14.44 -6.36
CA THR A 61 1.49 -14.65 -6.91
C THR A 61 2.54 -14.77 -5.82
N GLY A 62 2.22 -14.31 -4.61
CA GLY A 62 3.19 -14.26 -3.55
C GLY A 62 4.10 -13.05 -3.59
N ARG A 63 4.00 -12.23 -4.64
CA ARG A 63 4.84 -11.04 -4.73
C ARG A 63 4.30 -9.87 -3.90
N LEU A 64 3.01 -9.87 -3.60
CA LEU A 64 2.40 -8.76 -2.87
C LEU A 64 1.95 -9.24 -1.50
N SER A 65 2.32 -8.49 -0.47
CA SER A 65 1.88 -8.80 0.89
C SER A 65 1.65 -7.50 1.65
N PHE A 66 0.91 -7.59 2.73
CA PHE A 66 0.62 -6.42 3.56
C PHE A 66 0.88 -6.77 5.02
N THR A 67 1.38 -5.82 5.78
CA THR A 67 1.72 -6.07 7.19
C THR A 67 1.67 -4.77 7.99
N THR A 68 1.55 -4.88 9.30
CA THR A 68 1.71 -3.73 10.18
C THR A 68 3.14 -3.66 10.71
N ASP A 69 3.99 -4.61 10.36
CA ASP A 69 5.35 -4.70 10.87
C ASP A 69 6.29 -3.83 10.04
N PHE A 70 6.67 -2.68 10.59
CA PHE A 70 7.51 -1.76 9.86
C PHE A 70 8.95 -2.25 9.69
N SER A 71 9.32 -3.33 10.36
CA SER A 71 10.65 -3.86 10.15
C SER A 71 10.82 -4.44 8.74
N GLU A 72 9.72 -4.74 8.06
CA GLU A 72 9.78 -5.23 6.70
C GLU A 72 10.33 -4.18 5.74
N VAL A 73 10.27 -2.89 6.13
CA VAL A 73 10.80 -1.83 5.29
C VAL A 73 12.30 -1.99 5.11
N ALA A 74 12.97 -2.51 6.11
CA ALA A 74 14.43 -2.60 6.07
C ALA A 74 14.93 -3.49 4.94
N ASP A 75 14.10 -4.44 4.49
CA ASP A 75 14.51 -5.34 3.44
C ASP A 75 14.23 -4.82 2.05
N ALA A 76 13.55 -3.69 1.93
CA ALA A 76 13.16 -3.18 0.62
C ALA A 76 14.26 -2.31 0.03
N ASP A 77 14.36 -2.34 -1.29
CA ASP A 77 15.32 -1.54 -2.00
C ASP A 77 14.81 -0.13 -2.25
N VAL A 78 13.50 0.04 -2.40
CA VAL A 78 12.90 1.34 -2.67
C VAL A 78 11.67 1.47 -1.79
N HIS A 79 11.45 2.64 -1.24
CA HIS A 79 10.31 2.90 -0.37
C HIS A 79 9.42 3.98 -0.98
N PHE A 80 8.12 3.68 -1.08
CA PHE A 80 7.15 4.65 -1.54
C PHE A 80 6.29 5.06 -0.34
N ILE A 81 6.24 6.34 -0.06
CA ILE A 81 5.47 6.83 1.07
C ILE A 81 4.16 7.39 0.56
N CYS A 82 3.10 6.69 0.83
CA CYS A 82 1.78 7.02 0.31
C CYS A 82 0.78 7.29 1.43
N VAL A 83 1.26 7.81 2.56
CA VAL A 83 0.37 8.09 3.67
C VAL A 83 -0.58 9.19 3.28
N GLY A 84 -1.84 9.00 3.58
CA GLY A 84 -2.83 9.99 3.28
C GLY A 84 -2.61 11.22 4.13
N THR A 85 -2.81 12.37 3.53
CA THR A 85 -2.70 13.58 4.29
C THR A 85 -3.99 13.82 4.98
N PRO A 86 -3.96 14.13 6.21
CA PRO A 86 -5.17 14.46 6.88
C PRO A 86 -5.59 15.73 6.33
N GLN A 87 -6.71 15.85 6.22
CA GLN A 87 -7.24 16.87 5.70
C GLN A 87 -7.09 17.95 6.43
N SER A 88 -6.65 17.93 7.28
CA SER A 88 -6.47 18.93 8.05
C SER A 88 -6.14 19.90 7.33
N LYS A 89 -6.22 19.74 6.58
CA LYS A 89 -6.18 20.49 6.06
C LYS A 89 -5.43 21.35 6.08
N ASP A 90 -5.16 21.55 6.49
CA ASP A 90 -4.51 22.47 6.68
C ASP A 90 -3.20 22.43 6.25
N GLY A 91 -2.46 23.03 6.69
CA GLY A 91 -1.15 23.23 6.31
C GLY A 91 -0.42 21.97 6.12
N LEU A 92 -0.74 21.02 6.90
CA LEU A 92 -0.04 19.79 6.82
C LEU A 92 -0.19 19.15 5.47
N ALA A 93 -1.40 19.11 4.97
CA ALA A 93 -1.61 18.54 3.68
C ALA A 93 -0.85 19.29 2.61
N ALA A 94 -0.84 20.60 2.74
CA ALA A 94 -0.13 21.40 1.78
C ALA A 94 1.34 21.14 1.84
N GLU A 95 1.88 20.95 3.03
CA GLU A 95 3.27 20.71 3.11
C GLU A 95 3.70 19.40 2.58
N ILE A 96 2.93 18.36 2.80
CA ILE A 96 3.26 17.08 2.25
C ILE A 96 3.16 17.14 0.75
N GLY A 97 2.18 17.80 0.25
CA GLY A 97 2.00 17.90 -1.17
C GLY A 97 3.12 18.64 -1.85
N ARG A 98 3.76 19.54 -1.11
CA ARG A 98 4.79 20.21 -1.77
C ARG A 98 6.10 19.71 -1.40
N ALA A 99 6.18 18.77 -0.53
CA ALA A 99 7.45 18.25 -0.12
C ALA A 99 8.08 17.43 -1.24
#